data_9794d765bb70462d01f1f40e56807af8
#
_entry.id   9794d765bb70462d01f1f40e56807af8
#
_cell.length_a   1.000
_cell.length_b   1.000
_cell.length_c   1.000
_cell.angle_alpha   90.00
_cell.angle_beta   90.00
_cell.angle_gamma   90.00
#
_symmetry.space_group_name_H-M   'P 1'
#
loop_
_entity.id
_entity.type
_entity.pdbx_description
1 polymer ?
#
loop_
_entity_poly.entity_id
_entity_poly.type
_entity_poly.pdbx_seq_one_letter_code
_entity_poly.pdbx_strand_id
1 'polypeptide(L)'
;MSIDKPTISVGPAGTFPGFSGPHAPQDSDLYKCVHCGFCLQACPTYLETGLESESPRGRIALMKAVNEGRLDMSPSVVGHWDLCLQCRACELACPSGVEYGKLMEATRAQVEQHTKRSFTERTARSIGYNTMLPSPTKLRMAGKALKFYKKSGMRTIARGTGLLKLLPGDAELADAYLPELSDNFFVAKGQVHPAQGVRKAKVAMLAGCVMALTHAD
;
A
#
# COMPACT_ATOMS: atom_id res chain seq x y z
N MET A 1 -21.15 -4.58 5.61
CA MET A 1 -20.93 -4.66 4.16
C MET A 1 -19.65 -5.46 3.96
N SER A 2 -19.76 -6.70 3.46
CA SER A 2 -18.61 -7.62 3.33
C SER A 2 -17.76 -7.14 2.15
N ILE A 3 -16.58 -6.65 2.43
CA ILE A 3 -15.56 -6.48 1.40
C ILE A 3 -15.19 -7.91 1.00
N ASP A 4 -15.44 -8.29 -0.24
CA ASP A 4 -14.93 -9.54 -0.81
C ASP A 4 -13.39 -9.46 -0.76
N LYS A 5 -12.84 -9.93 0.38
CA LYS A 5 -11.39 -10.08 0.52
C LYS A 5 -10.93 -11.07 -0.55
N PRO A 6 -9.83 -10.78 -1.24
CA PRO A 6 -9.29 -11.73 -2.20
C PRO A 6 -9.11 -13.09 -1.52
N THR A 7 -9.64 -14.13 -2.15
CA THR A 7 -9.59 -15.48 -1.60
C THR A 7 -8.14 -15.95 -1.63
N ILE A 8 -7.49 -15.95 -0.48
CA ILE A 8 -6.18 -16.57 -0.34
C ILE A 8 -6.44 -18.07 -0.36
N SER A 9 -5.89 -18.75 -1.34
CA SER A 9 -5.97 -20.21 -1.38
C SER A 9 -5.00 -20.76 -0.35
N VAL A 10 -5.47 -20.90 0.85
CA VAL A 10 -4.80 -21.72 1.85
C VAL A 10 -5.21 -23.16 1.56
N GLY A 11 -4.23 -24.06 1.40
CA GLY A 11 -4.50 -25.49 1.44
C GLY A 11 -5.16 -25.90 2.74
N PRO A 12 -5.50 -27.18 2.94
CA PRO A 12 -6.01 -27.64 4.23
C PRO A 12 -5.06 -27.20 5.35
N ALA A 13 -5.63 -26.85 6.51
CA ALA A 13 -4.89 -26.33 7.65
C ALA A 13 -3.62 -27.15 7.95
N GLY A 14 -2.48 -26.49 8.10
CA GLY A 14 -1.18 -27.13 8.33
C GLY A 14 -0.41 -27.52 7.05
N THR A 15 -0.81 -27.04 5.86
CA THR A 15 -0.14 -27.39 4.60
C THR A 15 0.74 -26.27 4.03
N PHE A 16 0.78 -25.09 4.64
CA PHE A 16 1.68 -24.04 4.19
C PHE A 16 3.13 -24.38 4.63
N PRO A 17 4.05 -24.61 3.68
CA PRO A 17 5.40 -25.09 4.01
C PRO A 17 6.35 -24.01 4.54
N GLY A 18 5.81 -22.85 4.92
CA GLY A 18 6.60 -21.66 5.24
C GLY A 18 6.85 -20.76 4.03
N PHE A 19 7.54 -19.67 4.27
CA PHE A 19 7.94 -18.75 3.20
C PHE A 19 9.01 -19.39 2.30
N SER A 20 8.93 -19.17 1.00
CA SER A 20 9.83 -19.80 0.04
C SER A 20 10.13 -18.92 -1.17
N GLY A 21 11.22 -19.24 -1.87
CA GLY A 21 11.64 -18.53 -3.07
C GLY A 21 12.43 -17.24 -2.82
N PRO A 22 12.76 -16.49 -3.87
CA PRO A 22 13.72 -15.37 -3.80
C PRO A 22 13.22 -14.15 -3.00
N HIS A 23 11.93 -14.07 -2.77
CA HIS A 23 11.28 -12.98 -2.02
C HIS A 23 10.83 -13.41 -0.62
N ALA A 24 11.30 -14.53 -0.10
CA ALA A 24 11.02 -14.94 1.26
C ALA A 24 11.72 -14.02 2.27
N PRO A 25 11.08 -13.70 3.42
CA PRO A 25 11.80 -13.08 4.53
C PRO A 25 12.98 -13.94 4.95
N GLN A 26 14.14 -13.31 5.14
CA GLN A 26 15.33 -14.04 5.56
C GLN A 26 15.26 -14.37 7.06
N ASP A 27 15.66 -15.58 7.43
CA ASP A 27 15.64 -16.03 8.82
C ASP A 27 16.49 -15.13 9.73
N SER A 28 17.66 -14.68 9.25
CA SER A 28 18.53 -13.75 9.99
C SER A 28 17.84 -12.45 10.37
N ASP A 29 16.96 -11.92 9.51
CA ASP A 29 16.20 -10.70 9.77
C ASP A 29 14.96 -11.01 10.64
N LEU A 30 14.28 -12.14 10.35
CA LEU A 30 13.08 -12.56 11.04
C LEU A 30 13.34 -12.86 12.52
N TYR A 31 14.45 -13.56 12.84
CA TYR A 31 14.79 -13.95 14.22
C TYR A 31 15.62 -12.89 14.97
N LYS A 32 15.95 -11.76 14.37
CA LYS A 32 16.60 -10.64 15.01
C LYS A 32 15.74 -9.95 16.10
N CYS A 33 14.41 -10.09 16.01
CA CYS A 33 13.48 -9.50 16.96
C CYS A 33 13.49 -10.26 18.30
N VAL A 34 13.85 -9.55 19.39
CA VAL A 34 13.86 -10.05 20.77
C VAL A 34 12.57 -9.75 21.54
N HIS A 35 11.55 -9.25 20.87
CA HIS A 35 10.22 -8.94 21.44
C HIS A 35 10.21 -7.95 22.63
N CYS A 36 11.20 -7.06 22.76
CA CYS A 36 11.34 -6.11 23.87
C CYS A 36 10.19 -5.07 24.00
N GLY A 37 9.48 -4.77 22.93
CA GLY A 37 8.31 -3.90 22.96
C GLY A 37 8.57 -2.40 22.71
N PHE A 38 9.82 -1.94 22.53
CA PHE A 38 10.11 -0.52 22.27
C PHE A 38 9.41 0.02 21.01
N CYS A 39 9.12 -0.84 20.03
CA CYS A 39 8.41 -0.47 18.81
C CYS A 39 6.91 -0.20 19.01
N LEU A 40 6.30 -0.58 20.14
CA LEU A 40 4.87 -0.46 20.39
C LEU A 40 4.42 1.00 20.37
N GLN A 41 5.13 1.86 21.10
CA GLN A 41 4.80 3.29 21.23
C GLN A 41 5.02 4.08 19.92
N ALA A 42 5.80 3.52 18.99
CA ALA A 42 6.05 4.14 17.69
C ALA A 42 5.06 3.66 16.60
N CYS A 43 4.20 2.68 16.90
CA CYS A 43 3.32 2.08 15.91
C CYS A 43 1.92 2.68 15.94
N PRO A 44 1.48 3.41 14.88
CA PRO A 44 0.17 4.04 14.87
C PRO A 44 -0.97 3.02 14.93
N THR A 45 -0.85 1.88 14.27
CA THR A 45 -1.90 0.85 14.29
C THR A 45 -2.04 0.18 15.65
N TYR A 46 -0.96 0.03 16.40
CA TYR A 46 -1.00 -0.46 17.77
C TYR A 46 -1.61 0.57 18.73
N LEU A 47 -1.23 1.84 18.60
CA LEU A 47 -1.77 2.92 19.45
C LEU A 47 -3.28 3.10 19.28
N GLU A 48 -3.78 2.90 18.06
CA GLU A 48 -5.21 3.01 17.76
C GLU A 48 -6.02 1.79 18.22
N THR A 49 -5.49 0.57 18.05
CA THR A 49 -6.24 -0.65 18.30
C THR A 49 -5.99 -1.28 19.67
N GLY A 50 -4.83 -1.05 20.27
CA GLY A 50 -4.35 -1.74 21.47
C GLY A 50 -4.06 -3.24 21.28
N LEU A 51 -4.20 -3.76 20.06
CA LEU A 51 -4.02 -5.18 19.77
C LEU A 51 -2.57 -5.53 19.47
N GLU A 52 -2.04 -6.53 20.16
CA GLU A 52 -0.66 -6.97 19.95
C GLU A 52 -0.41 -7.47 18.51
N SER A 53 -1.38 -8.11 17.88
CA SER A 53 -1.32 -8.54 16.48
C SER A 53 -1.13 -7.38 15.49
N GLU A 54 -1.52 -6.16 15.88
CA GLU A 54 -1.35 -4.93 15.08
C GLU A 54 -0.04 -4.20 15.41
N SER A 55 0.77 -4.74 16.32
CA SER A 55 2.08 -4.21 16.66
C SER A 55 3.16 -4.74 15.71
N PRO A 56 4.32 -4.03 15.58
CA PRO A 56 5.42 -4.53 14.76
C PRO A 56 5.97 -5.88 15.24
N ARG A 57 6.16 -6.05 16.55
CA ARG A 57 6.63 -7.33 17.11
C ARG A 57 5.59 -8.43 16.99
N GLY A 58 4.30 -8.12 17.14
CA GLY A 58 3.21 -9.08 16.96
C GLY A 58 3.13 -9.57 15.51
N ARG A 59 3.27 -8.66 14.54
CA ARG A 59 3.35 -9.02 13.11
C ARG A 59 4.57 -9.88 12.80
N ILE A 60 5.72 -9.62 13.41
CA ILE A 60 6.91 -10.49 13.28
C ILE A 60 6.64 -11.86 13.90
N ALA A 61 5.95 -11.92 15.05
CA ALA A 61 5.57 -13.20 15.66
C ALA A 61 4.67 -14.03 14.73
N LEU A 62 3.71 -13.39 14.06
CA LEU A 62 2.88 -14.04 13.04
C LEU A 62 3.73 -14.50 11.83
N MET A 63 4.67 -13.70 11.36
CA MET A 63 5.60 -14.09 10.28
C MET A 63 6.42 -15.32 10.68
N LYS A 64 6.98 -15.33 11.90
CA LYS A 64 7.71 -16.49 12.43
C LYS A 64 6.84 -17.74 12.48
N ALA A 65 5.62 -17.61 13.02
CA ALA A 65 4.69 -18.74 13.15
C ALA A 65 4.30 -19.31 11.78
N VAL A 66 4.13 -18.46 10.77
CA VAL A 66 3.86 -18.91 9.39
C VAL A 66 5.11 -19.54 8.78
N ASN A 67 6.30 -18.95 8.98
CA ASN A 67 7.55 -19.49 8.47
C ASN A 67 7.87 -20.88 9.05
N GLU A 68 7.53 -21.10 10.33
CA GLU A 68 7.74 -22.36 11.03
C GLU A 68 6.60 -23.38 10.77
N GLY A 69 5.61 -23.06 9.95
CA GLY A 69 4.45 -23.92 9.68
C GLY A 69 3.50 -24.11 10.86
N ARG A 70 3.61 -23.29 11.91
CA ARG A 70 2.71 -23.31 13.06
C ARG A 70 1.36 -22.63 12.79
N LEU A 71 1.35 -21.71 11.85
CA LEU A 71 0.15 -21.02 11.35
C LEU A 71 0.14 -21.05 9.82
N ASP A 72 -1.04 -21.19 9.26
CA ASP A 72 -1.25 -20.98 7.84
C ASP A 72 -1.33 -19.48 7.52
N MET A 73 -0.96 -19.10 6.30
CA MET A 73 -1.14 -17.74 5.79
C MET A 73 -2.63 -17.50 5.47
N SER A 74 -3.46 -17.52 6.51
CA SER A 74 -4.91 -17.36 6.42
C SER A 74 -5.31 -15.90 6.15
N PRO A 75 -6.55 -15.64 5.66
CA PRO A 75 -7.06 -14.27 5.50
C PRO A 75 -7.00 -13.44 6.78
N SER A 76 -7.15 -14.05 7.95
CA SER A 76 -7.03 -13.37 9.24
C SER A 76 -5.59 -12.92 9.49
N VAL A 77 -4.60 -13.80 9.32
CA VAL A 77 -3.17 -13.46 9.47
C VAL A 77 -2.76 -12.37 8.49
N VAL A 78 -3.16 -12.50 7.23
CA VAL A 78 -2.87 -11.51 6.19
C VAL A 78 -3.52 -10.16 6.50
N GLY A 79 -4.74 -10.16 7.05
CA GLY A 79 -5.42 -8.93 7.48
C GLY A 79 -4.60 -8.10 8.47
N HIS A 80 -3.88 -8.75 9.40
CA HIS A 80 -2.97 -8.05 10.32
C HIS A 80 -1.77 -7.42 9.62
N TRP A 81 -1.23 -8.07 8.58
CA TRP A 81 -0.13 -7.50 7.78
C TRP A 81 -0.60 -6.38 6.86
N ASP A 82 -1.83 -6.47 6.33
CA ASP A 82 -2.41 -5.45 5.44
C ASP A 82 -2.69 -4.13 6.17
N LEU A 83 -3.06 -4.19 7.46
CA LEU A 83 -3.27 -3.00 8.29
C LEU A 83 -1.97 -2.22 8.56
N CYS A 84 -0.80 -2.80 8.30
CA CYS A 84 0.46 -2.09 8.47
C CYS A 84 0.59 -0.94 7.47
N LEU A 85 0.80 0.28 7.96
CA LEU A 85 1.01 1.47 7.14
C LEU A 85 2.39 1.54 6.49
N GLN A 86 3.30 0.65 6.85
CA GLN A 86 4.70 0.58 6.37
C GLN A 86 5.47 1.91 6.55
N CYS A 87 5.13 2.67 7.59
CA CYS A 87 5.73 3.96 7.91
C CYS A 87 7.15 3.85 8.47
N ARG A 88 7.62 2.67 8.86
CA ARG A 88 8.97 2.35 9.40
C ARG A 88 9.35 3.05 10.70
N ALA A 89 8.44 3.74 11.38
CA ALA A 89 8.73 4.38 12.67
C ALA A 89 9.25 3.38 13.72
N CYS A 90 8.81 2.13 13.64
CA CYS A 90 9.27 1.05 14.52
C CYS A 90 10.75 0.67 14.32
N GLU A 91 11.34 0.91 13.16
CA GLU A 91 12.77 0.67 12.92
C GLU A 91 13.64 1.64 13.71
N LEU A 92 13.24 2.92 13.76
CA LEU A 92 13.96 3.96 14.52
C LEU A 92 13.91 3.70 16.03
N ALA A 93 12.83 3.08 16.50
CA ALA A 93 12.65 2.74 17.92
C ALA A 93 13.30 1.40 18.32
N CYS A 94 13.83 0.64 17.36
CA CYS A 94 14.31 -0.72 17.61
C CYS A 94 15.78 -0.76 18.07
N PRO A 95 16.09 -1.13 19.33
CA PRO A 95 17.46 -1.23 19.79
C PRO A 95 18.23 -2.41 19.16
N SER A 96 17.50 -3.44 18.69
CA SER A 96 18.09 -4.59 18.00
C SER A 96 18.32 -4.33 16.50
N GLY A 97 17.93 -3.16 15.97
CA GLY A 97 18.12 -2.80 14.57
C GLY A 97 17.40 -3.73 13.59
N VAL A 98 16.15 -4.13 13.92
CA VAL A 98 15.32 -4.94 13.03
C VAL A 98 14.89 -4.10 11.83
N GLU A 99 15.20 -4.55 10.63
CA GLU A 99 14.77 -3.93 9.36
C GLU A 99 13.33 -4.35 9.02
N TYR A 100 12.38 -3.84 9.81
CA TYR A 100 10.97 -4.23 9.73
C TYR A 100 10.35 -3.99 8.35
N GLY A 101 10.71 -2.89 7.69
CA GLY A 101 10.22 -2.58 6.34
C GLY A 101 10.58 -3.66 5.34
N LYS A 102 11.82 -4.16 5.39
CA LYS A 102 12.29 -5.24 4.54
C LYS A 102 11.52 -6.55 4.79
N LEU A 103 11.30 -6.89 6.08
CA LEU A 103 10.50 -8.05 6.46
C LEU A 103 9.06 -7.94 5.93
N MET A 104 8.43 -6.77 6.08
CA MET A 104 7.06 -6.54 5.63
C MET A 104 6.95 -6.56 4.10
N GLU A 105 7.91 -5.99 3.38
CA GLU A 105 7.97 -6.04 1.92
C GLU A 105 8.06 -7.49 1.41
N ALA A 106 8.97 -8.28 2.00
CA ALA A 106 9.12 -9.69 1.68
C ALA A 106 7.85 -10.49 2.00
N THR A 107 7.24 -10.26 3.16
CA THR A 107 5.99 -10.92 3.57
C THR A 107 4.85 -10.58 2.62
N ARG A 108 4.68 -9.32 2.23
CA ARG A 108 3.67 -8.91 1.25
C ARG A 108 3.91 -9.52 -0.13
N ALA A 109 5.16 -9.68 -0.55
CA ALA A 109 5.47 -10.37 -1.78
C ALA A 109 5.04 -11.85 -1.74
N GLN A 110 5.22 -12.53 -0.60
CA GLN A 110 4.72 -13.88 -0.40
C GLN A 110 3.19 -13.96 -0.41
N VAL A 111 2.50 -13.02 0.26
CA VAL A 111 1.04 -12.92 0.21
C VAL A 111 0.57 -12.75 -1.23
N GLU A 112 1.21 -11.87 -2.00
CA GLU A 112 0.85 -11.60 -3.39
C GLU A 112 1.00 -12.85 -4.28
N GLN A 113 2.05 -13.64 -4.09
CA GLN A 113 2.28 -14.88 -4.82
C GLN A 113 1.24 -15.96 -4.53
N HIS A 114 0.73 -16.01 -3.31
CA HIS A 114 -0.25 -17.03 -2.88
C HIS A 114 -1.71 -16.57 -2.99
N THR A 115 -1.96 -15.30 -3.33
CA THR A 115 -3.31 -14.77 -3.48
C THR A 115 -3.90 -15.11 -4.85
N LYS A 116 -5.00 -15.86 -4.88
CA LYS A 116 -5.80 -16.09 -6.09
C LYS A 116 -6.75 -14.92 -6.30
N ARG A 117 -6.60 -14.22 -7.42
CA ARG A 117 -7.46 -13.10 -7.81
C ARG A 117 -8.42 -13.50 -8.92
N SER A 118 -9.60 -12.86 -8.92
CA SER A 118 -10.55 -12.98 -10.02
C SER A 118 -9.95 -12.41 -11.32
N PHE A 119 -10.47 -12.84 -12.45
CA PHE A 119 -10.03 -12.34 -13.76
C PHE A 119 -10.20 -10.82 -13.88
N THR A 120 -11.32 -10.29 -13.40
CA THR A 120 -11.61 -8.85 -13.43
C THR A 120 -10.61 -8.04 -12.60
N GLU A 121 -10.29 -8.49 -11.39
CA GLU A 121 -9.31 -7.84 -10.52
C GLU A 121 -7.90 -7.87 -11.13
N ARG A 122 -7.50 -9.03 -11.66
CA ARG A 122 -6.20 -9.21 -12.33
C ARG A 122 -6.07 -8.27 -13.53
N THR A 123 -7.14 -8.13 -14.34
CA THR A 123 -7.14 -7.24 -15.50
C THR A 123 -7.09 -5.78 -15.09
N ALA A 124 -7.91 -5.37 -14.10
CA ALA A 124 -7.90 -4.00 -13.59
C ALA A 124 -6.53 -3.60 -13.03
N ARG A 125 -5.89 -4.48 -12.25
CA ARG A 125 -4.54 -4.25 -11.71
C ARG A 125 -3.50 -4.17 -12.84
N SER A 126 -3.57 -5.04 -13.83
CA SER A 126 -2.66 -5.01 -14.98
C SER A 126 -2.77 -3.70 -15.77
N ILE A 127 -3.99 -3.23 -16.02
CA ILE A 127 -4.22 -1.94 -16.66
C ILE A 127 -3.67 -0.80 -15.79
N GLY A 128 -3.95 -0.79 -14.50
CA GLY A 128 -3.48 0.23 -13.57
C GLY A 128 -1.96 0.29 -13.49
N TYR A 129 -1.32 -0.81 -13.17
CA TYR A 129 0.12 -0.84 -12.90
C TYR A 129 0.97 -0.86 -14.17
N ASN A 130 0.57 -1.62 -15.20
CA ASN A 130 1.40 -1.80 -16.39
C ASN A 130 1.11 -0.78 -17.51
N THR A 131 -0.08 -0.16 -17.48
CA THR A 131 -0.51 0.72 -18.58
C THR A 131 -0.67 2.17 -18.14
N MET A 132 -1.31 2.44 -16.99
CA MET A 132 -1.59 3.81 -16.54
C MET A 132 -0.44 4.41 -15.75
N LEU A 133 0.05 3.74 -14.71
CA LEU A 133 1.11 4.26 -13.85
C LEU A 133 2.43 4.60 -14.58
N PRO A 134 2.93 3.75 -15.51
CA PRO A 134 4.19 4.03 -16.19
C PRO A 134 4.09 5.17 -17.21
N SER A 135 2.88 5.59 -17.59
CA SER A 135 2.67 6.61 -18.62
C SER A 135 2.14 7.93 -18.03
N PRO A 136 2.97 8.97 -17.87
CA PRO A 136 2.52 10.27 -17.37
C PRO A 136 1.40 10.89 -18.22
N THR A 137 1.37 10.59 -19.51
CA THR A 137 0.33 11.09 -20.42
C THR A 137 -1.02 10.43 -20.13
N LYS A 138 -1.05 9.10 -19.98
CA LYS A 138 -2.28 8.37 -19.66
C LYS A 138 -2.79 8.74 -18.27
N LEU A 139 -1.89 8.93 -17.32
CA LEU A 139 -2.23 9.35 -15.97
C LEU A 139 -2.85 10.75 -15.96
N ARG A 140 -2.32 11.68 -16.74
CA ARG A 140 -2.92 13.03 -16.94
C ARG A 140 -4.27 12.99 -17.64
N MET A 141 -4.45 12.08 -18.61
CA MET A 141 -5.76 11.89 -19.25
C MET A 141 -6.80 11.38 -18.23
N ALA A 142 -6.43 10.41 -17.41
CA ALA A 142 -7.27 9.94 -16.32
C ALA A 142 -7.58 11.05 -15.31
N GLY A 143 -6.60 11.86 -14.95
CA GLY A 143 -6.80 13.05 -14.10
C GLY A 143 -7.76 14.06 -14.70
N LYS A 144 -7.67 14.34 -16.01
CA LYS A 144 -8.63 15.22 -16.70
C LYS A 144 -10.05 14.65 -16.70
N ALA A 145 -10.20 13.36 -16.97
CA ALA A 145 -11.50 12.68 -16.91
C ALA A 145 -12.10 12.74 -15.50
N LEU A 146 -11.27 12.53 -14.47
CA LEU A 146 -11.69 12.63 -13.07
C LEU A 146 -12.09 14.06 -12.69
N LYS A 147 -11.33 15.07 -13.17
CA LYS A 147 -11.67 16.50 -12.99
C LYS A 147 -12.99 16.84 -13.66
N PHE A 148 -13.22 16.34 -14.87
CA PHE A 148 -14.51 16.48 -15.57
C PHE A 148 -15.65 15.84 -14.79
N TYR A 149 -15.47 14.61 -14.29
CA TYR A 149 -16.46 13.93 -13.45
C TYR A 149 -16.83 14.76 -12.21
N LYS A 150 -15.84 15.37 -11.52
CA LYS A 150 -16.09 16.23 -10.35
C LYS A 150 -16.80 17.54 -10.71
N LYS A 151 -16.43 18.20 -11.82
CA LYS A 151 -16.93 19.53 -12.20
C LYS A 151 -18.26 19.50 -12.98
N SER A 152 -18.58 18.42 -13.70
CA SER A 152 -19.77 18.31 -14.56
C SER A 152 -21.07 18.00 -13.82
N GLY A 153 -21.05 17.85 -12.50
CA GLY A 153 -22.22 17.40 -11.73
C GLY A 153 -22.51 15.89 -11.80
N MET A 154 -21.76 15.14 -12.64
CA MET A 154 -21.90 13.69 -12.74
C MET A 154 -21.68 12.97 -11.38
N ARG A 155 -20.83 13.53 -10.55
CA ARG A 155 -20.60 13.04 -9.18
C ARG A 155 -21.87 13.09 -8.33
N THR A 156 -22.61 14.20 -8.40
CA THR A 156 -23.88 14.37 -7.68
C THR A 156 -24.94 13.39 -8.18
N ILE A 157 -25.01 13.19 -9.48
CA ILE A 157 -25.94 12.22 -10.10
C ILE A 157 -25.56 10.80 -9.69
N ALA A 158 -24.29 10.42 -9.80
CA ALA A 158 -23.82 9.07 -9.45
C ALA A 158 -24.05 8.73 -7.96
N ARG A 159 -23.88 9.70 -7.06
CA ARG A 159 -24.20 9.55 -5.63
C ARG A 159 -25.72 9.49 -5.38
N GLY A 160 -26.50 10.37 -6.02
CA GLY A 160 -27.94 10.44 -5.83
C GLY A 160 -28.70 9.23 -6.38
N THR A 161 -28.23 8.65 -7.48
CA THR A 161 -28.83 7.44 -8.09
C THR A 161 -28.36 6.14 -7.47
N GLY A 162 -27.34 6.17 -6.58
CA GLY A 162 -26.74 4.96 -6.02
C GLY A 162 -25.93 4.14 -7.03
N LEU A 163 -25.62 4.68 -8.20
CA LEU A 163 -24.84 3.99 -9.25
C LEU A 163 -23.48 3.48 -8.74
N LEU A 164 -22.87 4.21 -7.80
CA LEU A 164 -21.59 3.81 -7.21
C LEU A 164 -21.67 2.49 -6.42
N LYS A 165 -22.85 2.14 -5.89
CA LYS A 165 -23.11 0.90 -5.16
C LYS A 165 -23.19 -0.33 -6.08
N LEU A 166 -23.45 -0.13 -7.38
CA LEU A 166 -23.51 -1.19 -8.39
C LEU A 166 -22.13 -1.51 -8.98
N LEU A 167 -21.14 -0.63 -8.78
CA LEU A 167 -19.79 -0.85 -9.26
C LEU A 167 -19.04 -1.83 -8.34
N PRO A 168 -18.21 -2.72 -8.90
CA PRO A 168 -17.41 -3.64 -8.10
C PRO A 168 -16.37 -2.88 -7.25
N GLY A 169 -16.14 -3.37 -6.04
CA GLY A 169 -15.27 -2.73 -5.05
C GLY A 169 -15.96 -1.62 -4.28
N ASP A 170 -15.20 -0.92 -3.43
CA ASP A 170 -15.72 0.19 -2.62
C ASP A 170 -15.70 1.51 -3.41
N ALA A 171 -16.41 1.57 -4.55
CA ALA A 171 -16.43 2.73 -5.42
C ALA A 171 -17.00 3.98 -4.72
N GLU A 172 -17.94 3.81 -3.80
CA GLU A 172 -18.50 4.90 -2.98
C GLU A 172 -17.43 5.47 -2.03
N LEU A 173 -16.64 4.59 -1.41
CA LEU A 173 -15.54 4.99 -0.55
C LEU A 173 -14.41 5.64 -1.36
N ALA A 174 -14.05 5.06 -2.51
CA ALA A 174 -13.08 5.63 -3.42
C ALA A 174 -13.48 7.03 -3.90
N ASP A 175 -14.77 7.25 -4.23
CA ASP A 175 -15.28 8.56 -4.59
C ASP A 175 -15.25 9.55 -3.40
N ALA A 176 -15.50 9.08 -2.17
CA ALA A 176 -15.44 9.92 -0.97
C ALA A 176 -14.01 10.46 -0.71
N TYR A 177 -13.00 9.61 -0.91
CA TYR A 177 -11.59 9.93 -0.69
C TYR A 177 -10.87 10.46 -1.94
N LEU A 178 -11.58 10.77 -3.03
CA LEU A 178 -10.95 11.36 -4.21
C LEU A 178 -10.23 12.65 -3.86
N PRO A 179 -8.91 12.75 -4.08
CA PRO A 179 -8.15 13.96 -3.78
C PRO A 179 -8.62 15.13 -4.65
N GLU A 180 -8.36 16.32 -4.20
CA GLU A 180 -8.47 17.48 -5.06
C GLU A 180 -7.35 17.46 -6.11
N LEU A 181 -7.70 17.82 -7.32
CA LEU A 181 -6.77 17.84 -8.43
C LEU A 181 -6.40 19.29 -8.73
N SER A 182 -5.11 19.55 -8.88
CA SER A 182 -4.59 20.87 -9.25
C SER A 182 -5.21 21.36 -10.56
N ASP A 183 -5.33 22.68 -10.71
CA ASP A 183 -5.91 23.25 -11.92
C ASP A 183 -5.04 23.01 -13.13
N ASN A 184 -3.72 23.07 -12.98
CA ASN A 184 -2.76 22.71 -14.00
C ASN A 184 -1.93 21.51 -13.53
N PHE A 185 -1.83 20.48 -14.37
CA PHE A 185 -0.99 19.32 -14.05
C PHE A 185 0.48 19.64 -14.34
N PHE A 186 1.35 19.28 -13.41
CA PHE A 186 2.78 19.43 -13.59
C PHE A 186 3.29 18.56 -14.74
N VAL A 187 4.11 19.16 -15.58
CA VAL A 187 4.81 18.47 -16.69
C VAL A 187 6.29 18.77 -16.56
N ALA A 188 7.09 17.75 -16.30
CA ALA A 188 8.54 17.89 -16.29
C ALA A 188 9.05 18.19 -17.71
N LYS A 189 9.44 19.43 -17.94
CA LYS A 189 9.96 19.92 -19.24
C LYS A 189 11.43 20.34 -19.14
N GLY A 190 12.15 19.86 -18.13
CA GLY A 190 13.52 20.29 -17.88
C GLY A 190 13.64 21.76 -17.41
N GLN A 191 12.58 22.26 -16.75
CA GLN A 191 12.60 23.62 -16.19
C GLN A 191 13.77 23.77 -15.21
N VAL A 192 14.48 24.86 -15.32
CA VAL A 192 15.55 25.24 -14.39
C VAL A 192 15.11 26.50 -13.66
N HIS A 193 15.01 26.39 -12.34
CA HIS A 193 14.74 27.52 -11.47
C HIS A 193 16.07 28.09 -10.96
N PRO A 194 16.43 29.37 -11.32
CA PRO A 194 17.68 29.97 -10.87
C PRO A 194 17.68 30.17 -9.36
N ALA A 195 18.85 30.09 -8.76
CA ALA A 195 19.02 30.39 -7.34
C ALA A 195 18.67 31.85 -7.04
N GLN A 196 17.93 32.07 -5.96
CA GLN A 196 17.74 33.39 -5.37
C GLN A 196 18.92 33.68 -4.42
N GLY A 197 19.86 34.54 -4.85
CA GLY A 197 21.08 34.82 -4.12
C GLY A 197 22.28 33.95 -4.55
N VAL A 198 23.24 33.75 -3.65
CA VAL A 198 24.45 32.98 -3.93
C VAL A 198 24.14 31.51 -4.13
N ARG A 199 24.47 30.99 -5.31
CA ARG A 199 24.27 29.57 -5.63
C ARG A 199 25.16 28.67 -4.77
N LYS A 200 24.57 27.84 -3.92
CA LYS A 200 25.29 26.87 -3.05
C LYS A 200 25.38 25.47 -3.67
N ALA A 201 24.34 25.04 -4.38
CA ALA A 201 24.29 23.71 -4.98
C ALA A 201 23.37 23.67 -6.20
N LYS A 202 23.44 22.56 -6.94
CA LYS A 202 22.46 22.17 -7.97
C LYS A 202 21.68 20.99 -7.45
N VAL A 203 20.36 21.12 -7.36
CA VAL A 203 19.45 20.09 -6.89
C VAL A 203 18.46 19.73 -7.98
N ALA A 204 17.96 18.50 -7.96
CA ALA A 204 16.86 18.06 -8.81
C ALA A 204 15.70 17.57 -7.94
N MET A 205 14.49 17.93 -8.31
CA MET A 205 13.28 17.44 -7.65
C MET A 205 12.64 16.33 -8.47
N LEU A 206 12.39 15.20 -7.84
CA LEU A 206 11.64 14.11 -8.44
C LEU A 206 10.14 14.39 -8.24
N ALA A 207 9.43 14.70 -9.32
CA ALA A 207 7.98 14.81 -9.30
C ALA A 207 7.38 13.40 -9.34
N GLY A 208 6.74 12.98 -8.25
CA GLY A 208 6.03 11.69 -8.19
C GLY A 208 4.84 11.63 -9.16
N CYS A 209 4.36 10.42 -9.46
CA CYS A 209 3.30 10.22 -10.44
C CYS A 209 1.97 10.90 -10.03
N VAL A 210 1.58 10.80 -8.77
CA VAL A 210 0.32 11.37 -8.24
C VAL A 210 0.48 12.83 -7.87
N MET A 211 1.61 13.22 -7.26
CA MET A 211 1.88 14.61 -6.87
C MET A 211 1.80 15.59 -8.05
N ALA A 212 2.20 15.14 -9.24
CA ALA A 212 2.08 15.91 -10.47
C ALA A 212 0.63 16.26 -10.87
N LEU A 213 -0.36 15.59 -10.28
CA LEU A 213 -1.79 15.81 -10.52
C LEU A 213 -2.48 16.55 -9.37
N THR A 214 -2.01 16.34 -8.13
CA THR A 214 -2.68 16.83 -6.92
C THR A 214 -2.00 18.02 -6.27
N HIS A 215 -0.70 18.22 -6.50
CA HIS A 215 0.12 19.27 -5.89
C HIS A 215 1.04 19.90 -6.96
N ALA A 216 0.45 20.33 -8.05
CA ALA A 216 1.18 20.89 -9.19
C ALA A 216 1.25 22.43 -9.16
N ASP A 217 0.55 23.07 -8.24
CA ASP A 217 0.46 24.52 -8.06
C ASP A 217 1.59 25.06 -7.18
#